data_1a2c028068027a2e506f2ede89366647
#
_entry.id   1a2c028068027a2e506f2ede89366647
#
_cell.length_a   1.000
_cell.length_b   1.000
_cell.length_c   1.000
_cell.angle_alpha   90.00
_cell.angle_beta   90.00
_cell.angle_gamma   90.00
#
_symmetry.space_group_name_H-M   'P 1'
#
loop_
_entity.id
_entity.type
_entity.pdbx_description
1 polymer ?
#
loop_
_entity_poly.entity_id
_entity_poly.type
_entity_poly.pdbx_seq_one_letter_code
_entity_poly.pdbx_strand_id
1 'polypeptide(L)'
;MYAKIFTSIYQGTLRGDTHGLVVFTNLLAHADADGWVDIHPRAIAEEVGLSVDQVKVAISALEAPDPESRSPEEEGRRIVRLDDHRDWGWRIVNHAKYRSIRNEEE
;
A
#
# COMPACT_ATOMS: atom_id res chain seq x y z
N MET A 1 16.10 -3.91 7.40
CA MET A 1 15.27 -3.68 6.21
C MET A 1 13.86 -3.23 6.58
N TYR A 2 13.14 -4.04 7.31
CA TYR A 2 11.75 -3.72 7.67
C TYR A 2 11.63 -2.46 8.51
N ALA A 3 12.57 -2.24 9.44
CA ALA A 3 12.53 -1.06 10.30
C ALA A 3 12.52 0.25 9.50
N LYS A 4 13.31 0.32 8.44
CA LYS A 4 13.40 1.51 7.61
C LYS A 4 12.11 1.76 6.84
N ILE A 5 11.49 0.69 6.32
CA ILE A 5 10.19 0.79 5.63
C ILE A 5 9.12 1.27 6.59
N PHE A 6 9.06 0.68 7.78
CA PHE A 6 8.07 1.07 8.79
C PHE A 6 8.26 2.50 9.23
N THR A 7 9.50 2.94 9.45
CA THR A 7 9.76 4.33 9.83
C THR A 7 9.27 5.29 8.76
N SER A 8 9.54 4.99 7.49
CA SER A 8 9.10 5.82 6.38
C SER A 8 7.57 5.92 6.32
N ILE A 9 6.87 4.81 6.52
CA ILE A 9 5.40 4.75 6.50
C ILE A 9 4.84 5.50 7.71
N TYR A 10 5.40 5.30 8.90
CA TYR A 10 4.94 5.96 10.12
C TYR A 10 5.08 7.48 10.07
N GLN A 11 6.06 7.98 9.35
CA GLN A 11 6.26 9.42 9.20
C GLN A 11 5.35 10.02 8.14
N GLY A 12 4.62 9.20 7.40
CA GLY A 12 3.68 9.65 6.38
C GLY A 12 2.27 9.80 6.92
N THR A 13 1.32 9.95 6.02
CA THR A 13 -0.09 10.21 6.33
C THR A 13 -0.84 8.97 6.82
N LEU A 14 -0.24 7.77 6.73
CA LEU A 14 -0.81 6.57 7.33
C LEU A 14 -0.58 6.48 8.83
N ARG A 15 0.12 7.43 9.40
CA ARG A 15 0.37 7.50 10.81
C ARG A 15 -0.96 7.49 11.59
N GLY A 16 -1.11 6.53 12.50
CA GLY A 16 -2.33 6.37 13.28
C GLY A 16 -3.40 5.49 12.63
N ASP A 17 -3.20 5.08 11.37
CA ASP A 17 -4.12 4.17 10.70
C ASP A 17 -3.52 2.76 10.68
N THR A 18 -3.79 1.99 11.73
CA THR A 18 -3.22 0.64 11.89
C THR A 18 -3.64 -0.29 10.76
N HIS A 19 -4.92 -0.29 10.40
CA HIS A 19 -5.40 -1.17 9.33
C HIS A 19 -4.79 -0.78 7.99
N GLY A 20 -4.70 0.52 7.71
CA GLY A 20 -4.04 1.00 6.49
C GLY A 20 -2.59 0.59 6.41
N LEU A 21 -1.85 0.70 7.52
CA LEU A 21 -0.45 0.28 7.59
C LEU A 21 -0.29 -1.21 7.33
N VAL A 22 -1.13 -2.03 7.96
CA VAL A 22 -1.06 -3.49 7.82
C VAL A 22 -1.36 -3.90 6.39
N VAL A 23 -2.42 -3.35 5.79
CA VAL A 23 -2.81 -3.67 4.42
C VAL A 23 -1.75 -3.18 3.43
N PHE A 24 -1.25 -1.97 3.60
CA PHE A 24 -0.23 -1.42 2.71
C PHE A 24 1.06 -2.25 2.77
N THR A 25 1.48 -2.66 3.96
CA THR A 25 2.65 -3.52 4.13
C THR A 25 2.46 -4.85 3.41
N ASN A 26 1.26 -5.43 3.50
CA ASN A 26 0.95 -6.67 2.79
C ASN A 26 1.03 -6.48 1.28
N LEU A 27 0.49 -5.36 0.76
CA LEU A 27 0.58 -5.06 -0.66
C LEU A 27 2.03 -4.92 -1.12
N LEU A 28 2.86 -4.25 -0.32
CA LEU A 28 4.28 -4.12 -0.63
C LEU A 28 4.97 -5.49 -0.69
N ALA A 29 4.60 -6.39 0.20
CA ALA A 29 5.18 -7.74 0.24
C ALA A 29 4.83 -8.55 -1.00
N HIS A 30 3.65 -8.32 -1.58
CA HIS A 30 3.19 -9.04 -2.76
C HIS A 30 3.51 -8.35 -4.09
N ALA A 31 4.04 -7.14 -4.05
CA ALA A 31 4.31 -6.36 -5.26
C ALA A 31 5.43 -6.99 -6.08
N ASP A 32 5.26 -6.97 -7.40
CA ASP A 32 6.33 -7.38 -8.31
C ASP A 32 7.34 -6.24 -8.49
N ALA A 33 8.30 -6.41 -9.41
CA ALA A 33 9.37 -5.44 -9.64
C ALA A 33 8.84 -4.08 -10.10
N ASP A 34 7.65 -4.04 -10.70
CA ASP A 34 7.03 -2.83 -11.22
C ASP A 34 6.04 -2.21 -10.24
N GLY A 35 5.87 -2.82 -9.08
CA GLY A 35 4.93 -2.33 -8.08
C GLY A 35 3.50 -2.79 -8.29
N TRP A 36 3.28 -3.77 -9.16
CA TRP A 36 1.95 -4.29 -9.45
C TRP A 36 1.60 -5.38 -8.44
N VAL A 37 0.40 -5.31 -7.90
CA VAL A 37 -0.11 -6.27 -6.91
C VAL A 37 -1.42 -6.84 -7.44
N ASP A 38 -1.42 -8.12 -7.74
CA ASP A 38 -2.60 -8.81 -8.26
C ASP A 38 -3.10 -9.79 -7.21
N ILE A 39 -3.75 -9.26 -6.17
CA ILE A 39 -4.24 -10.05 -5.04
C ILE A 39 -5.66 -9.59 -4.67
N HIS A 40 -6.54 -10.54 -4.38
CA HIS A 40 -7.90 -10.25 -4.00
C HIS A 40 -7.98 -9.82 -2.52
N PRO A 41 -8.85 -8.85 -2.17
CA PRO A 41 -8.99 -8.41 -0.77
C PRO A 41 -9.26 -9.53 0.22
N ARG A 42 -9.94 -10.60 -0.21
CA ARG A 42 -10.22 -11.76 0.64
C ARG A 42 -8.92 -12.45 1.05
N ALA A 43 -7.97 -12.59 0.13
CA ALA A 43 -6.69 -13.18 0.44
C ALA A 43 -5.87 -12.30 1.38
N ILE A 44 -5.93 -10.98 1.19
CA ILE A 44 -5.28 -10.04 2.09
C ILE A 44 -5.84 -10.22 3.52
N ALA A 45 -7.16 -10.28 3.64
CA ALA A 45 -7.82 -10.43 4.93
C ALA A 45 -7.36 -11.69 5.67
N GLU A 46 -7.25 -12.80 4.96
CA GLU A 46 -6.76 -14.04 5.54
C GLU A 46 -5.33 -13.93 6.05
N GLU A 47 -4.47 -13.26 5.28
CA GLU A 47 -3.05 -13.15 5.64
C GLU A 47 -2.81 -12.22 6.82
N VAL A 48 -3.57 -11.12 6.91
CA VAL A 48 -3.32 -10.11 7.94
C VAL A 48 -4.23 -10.25 9.15
N GLY A 49 -5.23 -11.14 9.11
CA GLY A 49 -6.12 -11.35 10.24
C GLY A 49 -7.18 -10.29 10.43
N LEU A 50 -7.56 -9.61 9.36
CA LEU A 50 -8.65 -8.64 9.38
C LEU A 50 -9.88 -9.20 8.68
N SER A 51 -11.05 -8.58 8.88
CA SER A 51 -12.22 -8.92 8.09
C SER A 51 -12.08 -8.37 6.68
N VAL A 52 -12.83 -8.93 5.73
CA VAL A 52 -12.83 -8.43 4.36
C VAL A 52 -13.30 -6.97 4.33
N ASP A 53 -14.30 -6.63 5.15
CA ASP A 53 -14.79 -5.25 5.20
C ASP A 53 -13.73 -4.28 5.71
N GLN A 54 -12.95 -4.68 6.73
CA GLN A 54 -11.85 -3.87 7.23
C GLN A 54 -10.77 -3.66 6.16
N VAL A 55 -10.47 -4.71 5.41
CA VAL A 55 -9.51 -4.61 4.31
C VAL A 55 -10.02 -3.67 3.23
N LYS A 56 -11.30 -3.78 2.85
CA LYS A 56 -11.87 -2.91 1.82
C LYS A 56 -11.86 -1.44 2.24
N VAL A 57 -12.16 -1.16 3.50
CA VAL A 57 -12.11 0.21 4.03
C VAL A 57 -10.67 0.74 3.97
N ALA A 58 -9.70 -0.07 4.38
CA ALA A 58 -8.30 0.31 4.32
C ALA A 58 -7.85 0.57 2.88
N ILE A 59 -8.25 -0.28 1.94
CA ILE A 59 -7.92 -0.11 0.52
C ILE A 59 -8.52 1.20 -0.01
N SER A 60 -9.78 1.49 0.32
CA SER A 60 -10.40 2.74 -0.10
C SER A 60 -9.63 3.96 0.37
N ALA A 61 -9.13 3.91 1.60
CA ALA A 61 -8.31 5.00 2.14
C ALA A 61 -6.99 5.13 1.39
N LEU A 62 -6.37 4.00 1.01
CA LEU A 62 -5.11 4.01 0.25
C LEU A 62 -5.31 4.52 -1.18
N GLU A 63 -6.47 4.25 -1.78
CA GLU A 63 -6.82 4.71 -3.11
C GLU A 63 -7.22 6.19 -3.16
N ALA A 64 -7.57 6.78 -2.02
CA ALA A 64 -8.06 8.15 -1.97
C ALA A 64 -6.95 9.16 -2.19
N PRO A 65 -7.22 10.28 -2.86
CA PRO A 65 -6.26 11.38 -2.94
C PRO A 65 -5.89 11.87 -1.55
N ASP A 66 -4.63 12.25 -1.38
CA ASP A 66 -4.13 12.72 -0.09
C ASP A 66 -3.38 14.03 -0.28
N PRO A 67 -4.00 15.17 0.01
CA PRO A 67 -3.36 16.48 -0.16
C PRO A 67 -2.21 16.72 0.83
N GLU A 68 -2.13 15.92 1.89
CA GLU A 68 -1.06 16.04 2.88
C GLU A 68 0.13 15.14 2.58
N SER A 69 0.05 14.34 1.51
CA SER A 69 1.15 13.47 1.12
C SER A 69 2.37 14.29 0.70
N ARG A 70 3.55 13.79 1.04
CA ARG A 70 4.81 14.41 0.62
C ARG A 70 5.08 14.23 -0.87
N SER A 71 4.38 13.28 -1.49
CA SER A 71 4.54 12.96 -2.90
C SER A 71 3.35 13.50 -3.69
N PRO A 72 3.56 14.30 -4.74
CA PRO A 72 2.47 14.83 -5.54
C PRO A 72 1.93 13.85 -6.58
N GLU A 73 2.61 12.72 -6.80
CA GLU A 73 2.22 11.75 -7.82
C GLU A 73 0.83 11.19 -7.51
N GLU A 74 -0.01 11.06 -8.54
CA GLU A 74 -1.36 10.53 -8.44
C GLU A 74 -2.17 11.23 -7.33
N GLU A 75 -1.97 12.54 -7.18
CA GLU A 75 -2.67 13.36 -6.18
C GLU A 75 -2.44 12.86 -4.75
N GLY A 76 -1.31 12.22 -4.50
CA GLY A 76 -0.97 11.69 -3.19
C GLY A 76 -1.56 10.33 -2.88
N ARG A 77 -2.21 9.69 -3.83
CA ARG A 77 -2.70 8.32 -3.64
C ARG A 77 -1.53 7.38 -3.40
N ARG A 78 -1.74 6.41 -2.53
CA ARG A 78 -0.71 5.41 -2.26
C ARG A 78 -0.78 4.24 -3.21
N ILE A 79 -1.98 3.91 -3.69
CA ILE A 79 -2.19 2.87 -4.68
C ILE A 79 -3.20 3.36 -5.71
N VAL A 80 -3.08 2.85 -6.93
CA VAL A 80 -4.05 3.11 -7.99
C VAL A 80 -4.45 1.79 -8.60
N ARG A 81 -5.71 1.72 -9.05
CA ARG A 81 -6.26 0.49 -9.60
C ARG A 81 -5.62 0.19 -10.96
N LEU A 82 -5.29 -1.08 -11.20
CA LEU A 82 -4.70 -1.51 -12.47
C LEU A 82 -5.69 -1.51 -13.62
N ASP A 83 -6.96 -1.79 -13.31
CA ASP A 83 -7.97 -2.07 -14.34
C ASP A 83 -9.33 -1.59 -13.84
N ASP A 84 -10.00 -0.76 -14.62
CA ASP A 84 -11.33 -0.26 -14.27
C ASP A 84 -12.40 -1.36 -14.30
N HIS A 85 -12.12 -2.47 -14.98
CA HIS A 85 -13.04 -3.59 -15.09
C HIS A 85 -13.18 -4.37 -13.80
N ARG A 86 -12.09 -4.47 -13.01
CA ARG A 86 -12.08 -5.18 -11.73
C ARG A 86 -11.96 -4.16 -10.60
N ASP A 87 -12.53 -4.51 -9.44
CA ASP A 87 -12.41 -3.68 -8.24
C ASP A 87 -11.27 -4.15 -7.33
N TRP A 88 -10.31 -4.90 -7.87
CA TRP A 88 -9.12 -5.36 -7.16
C TRP A 88 -7.94 -5.44 -8.13
N GLY A 89 -6.73 -5.45 -7.56
CA GLY A 89 -5.51 -5.36 -8.36
C GLY A 89 -5.04 -3.91 -8.45
N TRP A 90 -3.79 -3.64 -8.03
CA TRP A 90 -3.31 -2.27 -7.87
C TRP A 90 -1.87 -2.12 -8.30
N ARG A 91 -1.48 -0.86 -8.56
CA ARG A 91 -0.09 -0.45 -8.68
C ARG A 91 0.23 0.45 -7.48
N ILE A 92 1.35 0.15 -6.81
CA ILE A 92 1.80 0.96 -5.68
C ILE A 92 2.49 2.21 -6.23
N VAL A 93 1.97 3.37 -5.87
CA VAL A 93 2.58 4.65 -6.22
C VAL A 93 3.89 4.78 -5.43
N ASN A 94 4.94 5.29 -6.07
CA ASN A 94 6.26 5.42 -5.46
C ASN A 94 6.92 4.09 -5.08
N HIS A 95 6.54 3.01 -5.74
CA HIS A 95 7.12 1.68 -5.45
C HIS A 95 8.65 1.69 -5.54
N ALA A 96 9.20 2.41 -6.49
CA ALA A 96 10.65 2.48 -6.67
C ALA A 96 11.36 3.00 -5.41
N LYS A 97 10.74 3.94 -4.69
CA LYS A 97 11.28 4.47 -3.44
C LYS A 97 11.38 3.39 -2.36
N TYR A 98 10.32 2.58 -2.20
CA TYR A 98 10.31 1.51 -1.20
C TYR A 98 11.26 0.39 -1.58
N ARG A 99 11.34 0.08 -2.86
CA ARG A 99 12.29 -0.91 -3.38
C ARG A 99 13.73 -0.49 -3.14
N SER A 100 14.02 0.79 -3.32
CA SER A 100 15.36 1.34 -3.07
C SER A 100 15.74 1.20 -1.60
N ILE A 101 14.82 1.47 -0.67
CA ILE A 101 15.05 1.31 0.75
C ILE A 101 15.38 -0.14 1.08
N ARG A 102 14.65 -1.11 0.51
CA ARG A 102 14.92 -2.53 0.71
C ARG A 102 16.31 -2.90 0.21
N ASN A 103 16.68 -2.46 -0.96
CA ASN A 103 17.97 -2.79 -1.57
C ASN A 103 19.14 -2.25 -0.74
N GLU A 104 18.99 -1.08 -0.14
CA GLU A 104 20.02 -0.50 0.72
C GLU A 104 20.24 -1.33 1.99
N GLU A 105 19.20 -1.98 2.48
CA GLU A 105 19.26 -2.78 3.70
C GLU A 105 19.77 -4.21 3.46
N GLU A 106 19.70 -4.68 2.24
CA GLU A 106 20.19 -6.00 1.88
C GLU A 106 21.70 -6.02 1.69
#